data_997af84cb7df08dfbf5139445bfb5625
#
_entry.id   997af84cb7df08dfbf5139445bfb5625
#
_cell.length_a   1.000
_cell.length_b   1.000
_cell.length_c   1.000
_cell.angle_alpha   90.00
_cell.angle_beta   90.00
_cell.angle_gamma   90.00
#
_symmetry.space_group_name_H-M   'P 1'
#
loop_
_entity.id
_entity.type
_entity.pdbx_description
1 polymer ?
#
loop_
_entity_poly.entity_id
_entity_poly.type
_entity_poly.pdbx_seq_one_letter_code
_entity_poly.pdbx_strand_id
1 'polypeptide(L)'
;MLLIWAVQGWSALAKARKLKNPFPATPAALAAGIEVYTNHCRRCHGQYGDGRGEKAAELSVAPGDFTNASKMNRLTDGELYWQTTYGRRPMPAFAHKLSDEQRWKVVDYIRTFAASKR
;
A
#
# COMPACT_ATOMS: atom_id res chain seq x y z
N MET A 1 -21.57 -15.48 -7.70
CA MET A 1 -20.82 -14.94 -6.55
C MET A 1 -19.51 -14.32 -6.97
N LEU A 2 -18.63 -15.09 -7.57
CA LEU A 2 -17.33 -14.55 -8.03
C LEU A 2 -17.48 -13.41 -9.04
N LEU A 3 -18.43 -13.55 -9.96
CA LEU A 3 -18.66 -12.55 -11.00
C LEU A 3 -19.16 -11.24 -10.41
N ILE A 4 -20.09 -11.33 -9.46
CA ILE A 4 -20.63 -10.13 -8.78
C ILE A 4 -19.53 -9.42 -8.00
N TRP A 5 -18.70 -10.22 -7.34
CA TRP A 5 -17.60 -9.67 -6.56
C TRP A 5 -16.60 -8.94 -7.45
N ALA A 6 -16.27 -9.51 -8.59
CA ALA A 6 -15.36 -8.89 -9.55
C ALA A 6 -15.91 -7.57 -10.07
N VAL A 7 -17.21 -7.52 -10.39
CA VAL A 7 -17.85 -6.29 -10.86
C VAL A 7 -17.82 -5.22 -9.78
N GLN A 8 -18.15 -5.58 -8.54
CA GLN A 8 -18.09 -4.64 -7.42
C GLN A 8 -16.66 -4.17 -7.16
N GLY A 9 -15.69 -5.08 -7.27
CA GLY A 9 -14.29 -4.77 -7.11
C GLY A 9 -13.80 -3.75 -8.15
N TRP A 10 -14.20 -3.93 -9.40
CA TRP A 10 -13.86 -2.99 -10.47
C TRP A 10 -14.43 -1.61 -10.20
N SER A 11 -15.71 -1.55 -9.81
CA SER A 11 -16.37 -0.28 -9.53
C SER A 11 -15.73 0.43 -8.34
N ALA A 12 -15.45 -0.31 -7.27
CA ALA A 12 -14.82 0.23 -6.08
C ALA A 12 -13.41 0.75 -6.40
N LEU A 13 -12.64 0.01 -7.20
CA LEU A 13 -11.30 0.40 -7.59
C LEU A 13 -11.32 1.66 -8.46
N ALA A 14 -12.27 1.75 -9.38
CA ALA A 14 -12.40 2.95 -10.23
C ALA A 14 -12.64 4.20 -9.38
N LYS A 15 -13.47 4.09 -8.35
CA LYS A 15 -13.70 5.20 -7.40
C LYS A 15 -12.46 5.48 -6.57
N ALA A 16 -11.80 4.42 -6.11
CA ALA A 16 -10.61 4.55 -5.27
C ALA A 16 -9.49 5.29 -5.99
N ARG A 17 -9.32 5.05 -7.30
CA ARG A 17 -8.31 5.74 -8.09
C ARG A 17 -8.43 7.26 -8.02
N LYS A 18 -9.63 7.76 -7.81
CA LYS A 18 -9.90 9.21 -7.78
C LYS A 18 -9.75 9.82 -6.39
N LEU A 19 -9.62 8.98 -5.37
CA LEU A 19 -9.46 9.49 -4.01
C LEU A 19 -8.13 10.22 -3.87
N LYS A 20 -8.17 11.33 -3.18
CA LYS A 20 -6.97 12.13 -2.90
C LYS A 20 -6.58 11.94 -1.45
N ASN A 21 -5.28 11.80 -1.21
CA ASN A 21 -4.76 11.70 0.15
C ASN A 21 -4.96 13.06 0.85
N PRO A 22 -5.76 13.11 1.93
CA PRO A 22 -5.98 14.37 2.63
C PRO A 22 -4.81 14.78 3.54
N PHE A 23 -3.80 13.91 3.69
CA PHE A 23 -2.67 14.18 4.58
C PHE A 23 -1.41 14.44 3.75
N PRO A 24 -0.93 15.71 3.67
CA PRO A 24 0.31 16.00 2.95
C PRO A 24 1.49 15.26 3.58
N ALA A 25 2.49 14.95 2.74
CA ALA A 25 3.67 14.19 3.17
C ALA A 25 4.65 15.08 3.96
N THR A 26 4.19 15.60 5.09
CA THR A 26 5.04 16.36 6.00
C THR A 26 6.00 15.42 6.73
N PRO A 27 7.07 15.94 7.35
CA PRO A 27 7.95 15.10 8.17
C PRO A 27 7.20 14.31 9.24
N ALA A 28 6.20 14.93 9.88
CA ALA A 28 5.40 14.24 10.90
C ALA A 28 4.56 13.12 10.29
N ALA A 29 3.95 13.37 9.12
CA ALA A 29 3.15 12.35 8.43
C ALA A 29 4.04 11.17 8.00
N LEU A 30 5.23 11.46 7.48
CA LEU A 30 6.17 10.42 7.08
C LEU A 30 6.64 9.60 8.28
N ALA A 31 6.92 10.25 9.42
CA ALA A 31 7.31 9.53 10.63
C ALA A 31 6.21 8.57 11.08
N ALA A 32 4.95 9.02 11.04
CA ALA A 32 3.81 8.15 11.37
C ALA A 32 3.69 7.00 10.37
N GLY A 33 3.90 7.28 9.08
CA GLY A 33 3.88 6.24 8.03
C GLY A 33 4.99 5.21 8.22
N ILE A 34 6.17 5.64 8.61
CA ILE A 34 7.30 4.74 8.91
C ILE A 34 6.92 3.78 10.03
N GLU A 35 6.31 4.28 11.08
CA GLU A 35 5.89 3.44 12.20
C GLU A 35 4.89 2.38 11.75
N VAL A 36 3.88 2.76 10.98
CA VAL A 36 2.90 1.82 10.44
C VAL A 36 3.59 0.78 9.56
N TYR A 37 4.45 1.23 8.66
CA TYR A 37 5.15 0.35 7.74
C TYR A 37 6.03 -0.67 8.48
N THR A 38 6.78 -0.21 9.45
CA THR A 38 7.67 -1.06 10.22
C THR A 38 6.90 -2.15 10.95
N ASN A 39 5.75 -1.80 11.51
CA ASN A 39 4.98 -2.73 12.32
C ASN A 39 4.08 -3.68 11.51
N HIS A 40 3.69 -3.29 10.29
CA HIS A 40 2.65 -4.02 9.56
C HIS A 40 3.01 -4.44 8.14
N CYS A 41 4.01 -3.82 7.53
CA CYS A 41 4.25 -3.99 6.08
C CYS A 41 5.64 -4.57 5.77
N ARG A 42 6.62 -4.22 6.56
CA ARG A 42 8.03 -4.51 6.30
C ARG A 42 8.34 -6.00 6.15
N ARG A 43 7.68 -6.85 6.91
CA ARG A 43 8.00 -8.28 6.90
C ARG A 43 7.82 -8.90 5.52
N CYS A 44 6.89 -8.40 4.74
CA CYS A 44 6.64 -8.88 3.39
C CYS A 44 7.26 -7.96 2.34
N HIS A 45 7.04 -6.67 2.46
CA HIS A 45 7.47 -5.70 1.44
C HIS A 45 8.94 -5.30 1.54
N GLY A 46 9.59 -5.62 2.66
CA GLY A 46 11.01 -5.38 2.84
C GLY A 46 11.35 -4.04 3.48
N GLN A 47 12.51 -3.97 4.09
CA GLN A 47 13.02 -2.76 4.70
C GLN A 47 13.16 -1.62 3.68
N TYR A 48 13.51 -1.98 2.44
CA TYR A 48 13.71 -1.02 1.36
C TYR A 48 12.52 -0.91 0.41
N GLY A 49 11.42 -1.58 0.73
CA GLY A 49 10.20 -1.55 -0.08
C GLY A 49 10.30 -2.30 -1.40
N ASP A 50 11.28 -3.17 -1.56
CA ASP A 50 11.57 -3.87 -2.81
C ASP A 50 10.82 -5.21 -2.95
N GLY A 51 9.95 -5.53 -2.02
CA GLY A 51 9.21 -6.79 -2.04
C GLY A 51 10.01 -7.98 -1.51
N ARG A 52 11.16 -7.74 -0.91
CA ARG A 52 12.06 -8.80 -0.43
C ARG A 52 12.12 -8.88 1.09
N GLY A 53 10.97 -8.76 1.73
CA GLY A 53 10.88 -8.95 3.17
C GLY A 53 11.17 -10.41 3.56
N GLU A 54 11.44 -10.62 4.83
CA GLU A 54 11.81 -11.94 5.34
C GLU A 54 10.72 -12.99 5.11
N LYS A 55 9.47 -12.58 4.99
CA LYS A 55 8.35 -13.49 4.72
C LYS A 55 8.02 -13.64 3.24
N ALA A 56 8.64 -12.86 2.39
CA ALA A 56 8.26 -12.83 0.96
C ALA A 56 8.41 -14.20 0.29
N ALA A 57 9.45 -14.95 0.64
CA ALA A 57 9.70 -16.26 0.02
C ALA A 57 8.65 -17.30 0.37
N GLU A 58 7.92 -17.09 1.47
CA GLU A 58 6.89 -18.04 1.93
C GLU A 58 5.52 -17.78 1.29
N LEU A 59 5.38 -16.66 0.56
CA LEU A 59 4.08 -16.25 0.05
C LEU A 59 3.84 -16.83 -1.34
N SER A 60 2.58 -17.15 -1.62
CA SER A 60 2.18 -17.68 -2.93
C SER A 60 2.23 -16.63 -4.03
N VAL A 61 2.19 -15.35 -3.66
CA VAL A 61 2.28 -14.21 -4.58
C VAL A 61 3.34 -13.27 -4.05
N ALA A 62 4.24 -12.83 -4.91
CA ALA A 62 5.31 -11.91 -4.51
C ALA A 62 4.71 -10.57 -4.07
N PRO A 63 5.19 -9.99 -2.96
CA PRO A 63 4.78 -8.65 -2.56
C PRO A 63 5.20 -7.62 -3.61
N GLY A 64 4.44 -6.53 -3.69
CA GLY A 64 4.75 -5.44 -4.61
C GLY A 64 6.11 -4.81 -4.31
N ASP A 65 6.80 -4.42 -5.39
CA ASP A 65 8.07 -3.70 -5.33
C ASP A 65 7.78 -2.20 -5.43
N PHE A 66 7.87 -1.50 -4.31
CA PHE A 66 7.57 -0.07 -4.25
C PHE A 66 8.71 0.79 -4.80
N THR A 67 9.86 0.19 -5.12
CA THR A 67 10.99 0.91 -5.70
C THR A 67 10.88 1.04 -7.21
N ASN A 68 9.96 0.30 -7.83
CA ASN A 68 9.75 0.36 -9.27
C ASN A 68 8.97 1.62 -9.63
N ALA A 69 9.69 2.66 -10.05
CA ALA A 69 9.10 3.97 -10.35
C ALA A 69 8.06 3.90 -11.47
N SER A 70 8.33 3.12 -12.51
CA SER A 70 7.39 2.99 -13.62
C SER A 70 6.05 2.43 -13.16
N LYS A 71 6.09 1.38 -12.34
CA LYS A 71 4.88 0.77 -11.79
C LYS A 71 4.17 1.72 -10.83
N MET A 72 4.93 2.32 -9.92
CA MET A 72 4.36 3.21 -8.91
C MET A 72 3.72 4.45 -9.52
N ASN A 73 4.29 4.96 -10.61
CA ASN A 73 3.73 6.13 -11.29
C ASN A 73 2.39 5.85 -11.93
N ARG A 74 2.07 4.59 -12.21
CA ARG A 74 0.76 4.20 -12.77
C ARG A 74 -0.29 3.99 -11.71
N LEU A 75 0.12 3.85 -10.44
CA LEU A 75 -0.80 3.69 -9.33
C LEU A 75 -1.10 5.05 -8.71
N THR A 76 -2.37 5.28 -8.39
CA THR A 76 -2.76 6.48 -7.66
C THR A 76 -2.64 6.24 -6.15
N ASP A 77 -2.57 7.32 -5.39
CA ASP A 77 -2.57 7.21 -3.93
C ASP A 77 -3.84 6.53 -3.43
N GLY A 78 -4.98 6.82 -4.08
CA GLY A 78 -6.25 6.20 -3.74
C GLY A 78 -6.24 4.70 -3.93
N GLU A 79 -5.58 4.20 -5.00
CA GLU A 79 -5.43 2.77 -5.22
C GLU A 79 -4.59 2.12 -4.12
N LEU A 80 -3.48 2.76 -3.76
CA LEU A 80 -2.62 2.24 -2.69
C LEU A 80 -3.37 2.21 -1.36
N TYR A 81 -4.14 3.25 -1.08
CA TYR A 81 -4.98 3.32 0.10
C TYR A 81 -6.03 2.21 0.10
N TRP A 82 -6.69 1.99 -1.04
CA TRP A 82 -7.70 0.95 -1.19
C TRP A 82 -7.11 -0.44 -0.97
N GLN A 83 -5.94 -0.70 -1.57
CA GLN A 83 -5.26 -1.97 -1.44
C GLN A 83 -4.85 -2.23 0.02
N THR A 84 -4.41 -1.19 0.72
CA THR A 84 -4.07 -1.30 2.13
C THR A 84 -5.30 -1.57 2.98
N THR A 85 -6.41 -0.92 2.65
CA THR A 85 -7.66 -1.05 3.40
C THR A 85 -8.23 -2.45 3.30
N TYR A 86 -8.34 -2.98 2.08
CA TYR A 86 -9.05 -4.23 1.82
C TYR A 86 -8.14 -5.42 1.63
N GLY A 87 -6.87 -5.20 1.38
CA GLY A 87 -5.91 -6.26 1.15
C GLY A 87 -6.19 -7.05 -0.12
N ARG A 88 -5.36 -8.06 -0.31
CA ARG A 88 -5.53 -9.03 -1.38
C ARG A 88 -4.65 -10.20 -1.00
N ARG A 89 -5.26 -11.34 -0.71
CA ARG A 89 -4.51 -12.50 -0.23
C ARG A 89 -3.26 -12.75 -1.08
N PRO A 90 -2.11 -12.98 -0.47
CA PRO A 90 -1.87 -13.17 0.98
C PRO A 90 -1.74 -11.87 1.78
N MET A 91 -1.87 -10.70 1.17
CA MET A 91 -1.81 -9.42 1.90
C MET A 91 -3.07 -9.25 2.75
N PRO A 92 -2.94 -9.02 4.07
CA PRO A 92 -4.11 -8.82 4.94
C PRO A 92 -4.79 -7.48 4.69
N ALA A 93 -6.05 -7.40 5.09
CA ALA A 93 -6.80 -6.16 5.08
C ALA A 93 -6.55 -5.39 6.38
N PHE A 94 -6.36 -4.08 6.28
CA PHE A 94 -6.07 -3.26 7.44
C PHE A 94 -7.22 -2.30 7.81
N ALA A 95 -8.41 -2.50 7.22
CA ALA A 95 -9.57 -1.64 7.50
C ALA A 95 -9.87 -1.48 8.99
N HIS A 96 -9.68 -2.54 9.77
CA HIS A 96 -9.99 -2.54 11.20
C HIS A 96 -8.76 -2.45 12.10
N LYS A 97 -7.58 -2.71 11.57
CA LYS A 97 -6.33 -2.69 12.33
C LYS A 97 -5.69 -1.32 12.37
N LEU A 98 -5.89 -0.54 11.33
CA LEU A 98 -5.31 0.78 11.17
C LEU A 98 -6.41 1.80 10.93
N SER A 99 -6.24 2.99 11.50
CA SER A 99 -7.16 4.09 11.25
C SER A 99 -7.02 4.57 9.81
N ASP A 100 -8.01 5.32 9.36
CA ASP A 100 -7.98 5.98 8.06
C ASP A 100 -6.72 6.82 7.89
N GLU A 101 -6.41 7.62 8.91
CA GLU A 101 -5.22 8.48 8.90
C GLU A 101 -3.94 7.65 8.80
N GLN A 102 -3.82 6.56 9.55
CA GLN A 102 -2.65 5.69 9.50
C GLN A 102 -2.47 5.08 8.11
N ARG A 103 -3.55 4.66 7.47
CA ARG A 103 -3.48 4.08 6.13
C ARG A 103 -3.04 5.12 5.10
N TRP A 104 -3.56 6.33 5.18
CA TRP A 104 -3.12 7.39 4.27
C TRP A 104 -1.66 7.78 4.48
N LYS A 105 -1.23 7.83 5.74
CA LYS A 105 0.16 8.22 6.05
C LYS A 105 1.15 7.14 5.64
N VAL A 106 0.77 5.86 5.69
CA VAL A 106 1.67 4.83 5.18
C VAL A 106 1.78 4.91 3.65
N VAL A 107 0.72 5.36 2.96
CA VAL A 107 0.80 5.63 1.53
C VAL A 107 1.84 6.72 1.25
N ASP A 108 1.84 7.80 2.03
CA ASP A 108 2.87 8.84 1.90
C ASP A 108 4.27 8.26 2.00
N TYR A 109 4.49 7.40 2.98
CA TYR A 109 5.80 6.78 3.17
C TYR A 109 6.15 5.82 2.02
N ILE A 110 5.21 4.99 1.60
CA ILE A 110 5.42 4.04 0.48
C ILE A 110 5.88 4.76 -0.77
N ARG A 111 5.35 5.95 -1.05
CA ARG A 111 5.75 6.75 -2.20
C ARG A 111 7.24 7.13 -2.19
N THR A 112 7.84 7.23 -1.01
CA THR A 112 9.25 7.63 -0.90
C THR A 112 10.21 6.57 -1.42
N PHE A 113 9.80 5.30 -1.47
CA PHE A 113 10.70 4.24 -1.92
C PHE A 113 11.08 4.40 -3.40
N ALA A 114 10.13 4.74 -4.24
CA ALA A 114 10.41 4.97 -5.66
C ALA A 114 11.25 6.22 -5.86
N ALA A 115 10.97 7.27 -5.09
CA ALA A 115 11.70 8.53 -5.18
C ALA A 115 13.16 8.40 -4.73
N SER A 116 13.44 7.49 -3.77
CA SER A 116 14.78 7.31 -3.23
C SER A 116 15.62 6.29 -3.99
N LYS A 117 15.03 5.57 -4.93
CA LYS A 117 15.74 4.59 -5.74
C LYS A 117 16.74 5.26 -6.67
N ARG A 118 17.94 4.71 -6.73
CA ARG A 118 19.01 5.19 -7.61
C ARG A 118 19.34 4.22 -8.70
#